data_4bddcf93a538e1f276a28853610d266e
#
_entry.id   4bddcf93a538e1f276a28853610d266e
#
_cell.length_a   1.000
_cell.length_b   1.000
_cell.length_c   1.000
_cell.angle_alpha   90.00
_cell.angle_beta   90.00
_cell.angle_gamma   90.00
#
_symmetry.space_group_name_H-M   'P 1'
#
loop_
_entity.id
_entity.type
_entity.pdbx_description
1 polymer ?
#
loop_
_entity_poly.entity_id
_entity_poly.type
_entity_poly.pdbx_seq_one_letter_code
_entity_poly.pdbx_strand_id
1 'polypeptide(L)'
;DVAPSRGLGDVYKRQLMNLGDPDLADKYASLPCDGIGLMREEFIWTTFIHEHPLYLIETGRPEKVVDMLAEGISKVCRALAPRPVVLRFSDFKSGEYRNLKGGDKYEPEEPADLLGWRGASRYYDPKYTDAFRLELKAVRKVREEYGLKNLNCMIPFCRTVDEAEKVTAIMREEGLERGPDFKLLLMAEIPANILLADRFNKFVDGYSIGSNDLTMLILGCDRNNDTVASLFDERNLAIKRAIRHLIKVAHRDGKTVSICGQAPSVYPDFTEFLVKSGIDYVSV
;
A
#
# COMPACT_ATOMS: atom_id res chain seq x y z
N ASP A 1 4.28 22.17 12.10
CA ASP A 1 4.16 22.03 13.55
C ASP A 1 2.70 21.72 13.91
N VAL A 2 2.35 20.45 13.97
CA VAL A 2 1.10 20.03 14.56
C VAL A 2 1.38 19.76 16.04
N ALA A 3 1.09 20.75 16.87
CA ALA A 3 1.13 20.56 18.32
C ALA A 3 0.12 19.47 18.70
N PRO A 4 0.46 18.53 19.61
CA PRO A 4 -0.49 17.53 20.08
C PRO A 4 -1.65 18.26 20.77
N SER A 5 -2.87 18.04 20.29
CA SER A 5 -4.09 18.59 20.91
C SER A 5 -4.23 18.00 22.31
N ARG A 6 -3.93 18.79 23.33
CA ARG A 6 -4.23 18.47 24.73
C ARG A 6 -5.74 18.49 24.90
N GLY A 7 -6.38 17.31 25.03
CA GLY A 7 -7.79 17.30 25.39
C GLY A 7 -8.59 16.04 25.07
N LEU A 8 -8.02 15.00 24.47
CA LEU A 8 -8.71 13.72 24.32
C LEU A 8 -7.92 12.68 25.11
N GLY A 9 -8.52 12.14 26.16
CA GLY A 9 -7.89 11.25 27.11
C GLY A 9 -7.09 10.11 26.47
N ASP A 10 -5.93 9.90 26.99
CA ASP A 10 -4.93 8.81 26.94
C ASP A 10 -4.98 7.71 25.85
N VAL A 11 -5.41 7.98 24.62
CA VAL A 11 -5.21 7.10 23.50
C VAL A 11 -4.18 7.73 22.58
N TYR A 12 -2.90 7.41 22.82
CA TYR A 12 -1.80 7.81 21.94
C TYR A 12 -1.98 7.14 20.57
N LYS A 13 -2.43 7.90 19.59
CA LYS A 13 -2.48 7.43 18.20
C LYS A 13 -1.08 7.54 17.62
N ARG A 14 -0.62 6.47 17.01
CA ARG A 14 0.70 6.43 16.39
C ARG A 14 0.69 7.18 15.07
N GLN A 15 1.73 7.96 14.84
CA GLN A 15 1.93 8.70 13.59
C GLN A 15 2.96 7.99 12.74
N LEU A 16 2.53 7.59 11.54
CA LEU A 16 3.39 7.01 10.52
C LEU A 16 3.62 8.02 9.40
N MET A 17 4.59 7.74 8.55
CA MET A 17 4.90 8.59 7.39
C MET A 17 4.78 7.81 6.08
N ASN A 18 4.53 8.54 5.00
CA ASN A 18 4.54 8.02 3.63
C ASN A 18 5.90 8.31 2.99
N LEU A 19 6.50 7.33 2.35
CA LEU A 19 7.81 7.45 1.72
C LEU A 19 7.80 6.87 0.30
N GLY A 20 8.30 7.62 -0.68
CA GLY A 20 8.52 7.14 -2.04
C GLY A 20 10.00 6.97 -2.36
N ASP A 21 10.80 7.99 -2.08
CA ASP A 21 12.23 8.02 -2.39
C ASP A 21 13.07 7.43 -1.25
N PRO A 22 13.76 6.28 -1.45
CA PRO A 22 14.62 5.69 -0.43
C PRO A 22 15.76 6.59 0.04
N ASP A 23 16.20 7.52 -0.77
CA ASP A 23 17.28 8.46 -0.42
C ASP A 23 16.87 9.46 0.67
N LEU A 24 15.58 9.62 0.93
CA LEU A 24 15.05 10.42 2.02
C LEU A 24 14.92 9.66 3.34
N ALA A 25 15.30 8.40 3.40
CA ALA A 25 15.11 7.55 4.58
C ALA A 25 15.74 8.13 5.86
N ASP A 26 16.97 8.62 5.79
CA ASP A 26 17.67 9.20 6.96
C ASP A 26 16.97 10.46 7.47
N LYS A 27 16.46 11.29 6.54
CA LYS A 27 15.67 12.47 6.89
C LYS A 27 14.41 12.08 7.64
N TYR A 28 13.66 11.09 7.13
CA TYR A 28 12.44 10.61 7.79
C TYR A 28 12.73 9.93 9.13
N ALA A 29 13.84 9.19 9.22
CA ALA A 29 14.26 8.54 10.46
C ALA A 29 14.57 9.54 11.58
N SER A 30 14.98 10.75 11.25
CA SER A 30 15.25 11.83 12.22
C SER A 30 13.98 12.53 12.73
N LEU A 31 12.84 12.30 12.08
CA LEU A 31 11.55 12.88 12.47
C LEU A 31 10.89 12.06 13.58
N PRO A 32 10.05 12.68 14.43
CA PRO A 32 9.32 11.99 15.48
C PRO A 32 8.15 11.19 14.91
N CYS A 33 8.45 10.08 14.24
CA CYS A 33 7.45 9.17 13.70
C CYS A 33 7.62 7.75 14.26
N ASP A 34 6.53 7.00 14.27
CA ASP A 34 6.50 5.63 14.77
C ASP A 34 6.90 4.59 13.70
N GLY A 35 7.11 5.01 12.46
CA GLY A 35 7.50 4.16 11.34
C GLY A 35 7.02 4.69 10.00
N ILE A 36 7.16 3.88 8.97
CA ILE A 36 6.65 4.14 7.62
C ILE A 36 5.40 3.30 7.38
N GLY A 37 4.25 3.96 7.28
CA GLY A 37 2.95 3.32 7.03
C GLY A 37 2.69 2.99 5.57
N LEU A 38 3.36 3.69 4.66
CA LEU A 38 3.32 3.45 3.23
C LEU A 38 4.67 3.77 2.60
N MET A 39 5.40 2.73 2.20
CA MET A 39 6.51 2.84 1.28
C MET A 39 6.03 2.45 -0.12
N ARG A 40 6.19 3.35 -1.07
CA ARG A 40 5.85 3.10 -2.48
C ARG A 40 7.10 2.65 -3.23
N GLU A 41 7.07 1.47 -3.80
CA GLU A 41 8.21 0.96 -4.58
C GLU A 41 8.28 1.52 -6.00
N GLU A 42 7.21 2.15 -6.49
CA GLU A 42 7.13 2.68 -7.86
C GLU A 42 8.24 3.67 -8.18
N PHE A 43 8.70 4.43 -7.18
CA PHE A 43 9.86 5.31 -7.33
C PHE A 43 11.14 4.54 -7.71
N ILE A 44 11.34 3.36 -7.12
CA ILE A 44 12.50 2.51 -7.44
C ILE A 44 12.42 2.03 -8.89
N TRP A 45 11.24 1.66 -9.35
CA TRP A 45 11.00 1.25 -10.72
C TRP A 45 11.31 2.35 -11.73
N THR A 46 10.84 3.55 -11.48
CA THR A 46 10.98 4.67 -12.43
C THR A 46 12.33 5.35 -12.37
N THR A 47 13.01 5.33 -11.23
CA THR A 47 14.28 6.05 -11.02
C THR A 47 15.50 5.18 -11.18
N PHE A 48 15.43 3.90 -10.81
CA PHE A 48 16.60 3.02 -10.80
C PHE A 48 16.50 1.85 -11.76
N ILE A 49 15.35 1.17 -11.82
CA ILE A 49 15.20 -0.03 -12.66
C ILE A 49 14.97 0.34 -14.13
N HIS A 50 14.06 1.25 -14.41
CA HIS A 50 13.68 1.77 -15.74
C HIS A 50 13.14 0.76 -16.75
N GLU A 51 13.22 -0.54 -16.46
CA GLU A 51 12.86 -1.62 -17.37
C GLU A 51 11.69 -2.43 -16.81
N HIS A 52 10.80 -2.87 -17.69
CA HIS A 52 9.66 -3.70 -17.32
C HIS A 52 10.13 -5.05 -16.76
N PRO A 53 9.55 -5.57 -15.67
CA PRO A 53 10.02 -6.81 -15.05
C PRO A 53 9.95 -8.02 -15.98
N LEU A 54 8.91 -8.15 -16.81
CA LEU A 54 8.83 -9.25 -17.78
C LEU A 54 9.87 -9.12 -18.90
N TYR A 55 10.21 -7.90 -19.31
CA TYR A 55 11.31 -7.67 -20.24
C TYR A 55 12.67 -8.11 -19.65
N LEU A 56 12.89 -7.82 -18.36
CA LEU A 56 14.10 -8.28 -17.68
C LEU A 56 14.15 -9.80 -17.55
N ILE A 57 13.03 -10.47 -17.29
CA ILE A 57 12.94 -11.94 -17.27
C ILE A 57 13.28 -12.50 -18.66
N GLU A 58 12.64 -11.98 -19.71
CA GLU A 58 12.85 -12.46 -21.08
C GLU A 58 14.29 -12.26 -21.56
N THR A 59 14.95 -11.20 -21.13
CA THR A 59 16.35 -10.91 -21.50
C THR A 59 17.37 -11.53 -20.54
N GLY A 60 16.95 -12.41 -19.63
CA GLY A 60 17.81 -13.16 -18.72
C GLY A 60 18.44 -12.33 -17.60
N ARG A 61 17.80 -11.25 -17.19
CA ARG A 61 18.29 -10.33 -16.14
C ARG A 61 17.28 -10.13 -14.99
N PRO A 62 16.57 -11.18 -14.52
CA PRO A 62 15.56 -11.01 -13.46
C PRO A 62 16.15 -10.52 -12.12
N GLU A 63 17.41 -10.87 -11.84
CA GLU A 63 18.11 -10.46 -10.62
C GLU A 63 18.26 -8.95 -10.48
N LYS A 64 18.23 -8.20 -11.58
CA LYS A 64 18.22 -6.73 -11.52
C LYS A 64 17.02 -6.19 -10.71
N VAL A 65 15.84 -6.78 -10.88
CA VAL A 65 14.65 -6.43 -10.11
C VAL A 65 14.87 -6.71 -8.62
N VAL A 66 15.27 -7.95 -8.30
CA VAL A 66 15.44 -8.38 -6.91
C VAL A 66 16.47 -7.52 -6.19
N ASP A 67 17.64 -7.31 -6.81
CA ASP A 67 18.73 -6.57 -6.18
C ASP A 67 18.43 -5.09 -6.01
N MET A 68 17.86 -4.44 -7.01
CA MET A 68 17.55 -3.01 -6.93
C MET A 68 16.38 -2.71 -5.97
N LEU A 69 15.35 -3.54 -5.97
CA LEU A 69 14.28 -3.42 -4.97
C LEU A 69 14.82 -3.68 -3.57
N ALA A 70 15.59 -4.75 -3.37
CA ALA A 70 16.16 -5.07 -2.06
C ALA A 70 17.08 -3.96 -1.55
N GLU A 71 17.89 -3.36 -2.42
CA GLU A 71 18.75 -2.23 -2.06
C GLU A 71 17.93 -1.03 -1.57
N GLY A 72 16.95 -0.57 -2.35
CA GLY A 72 16.11 0.55 -1.98
C GLY A 72 15.29 0.30 -0.72
N ILE A 73 14.67 -0.85 -0.61
CA ILE A 73 13.85 -1.22 0.56
C ILE A 73 14.73 -1.34 1.81
N SER A 74 15.89 -1.99 1.71
CA SER A 74 16.80 -2.19 2.85
C SER A 74 17.32 -0.86 3.41
N LYS A 75 17.55 0.13 2.56
CA LYS A 75 17.97 1.46 2.94
C LYS A 75 16.94 2.11 3.89
N VAL A 76 15.67 2.01 3.55
CA VAL A 76 14.58 2.53 4.40
C VAL A 76 14.46 1.72 5.70
N CYS A 77 14.49 0.40 5.62
CA CYS A 77 14.37 -0.46 6.79
C CYS A 77 15.51 -0.27 7.78
N ARG A 78 16.76 -0.12 7.32
CA ARG A 78 17.92 0.17 8.20
C ARG A 78 17.78 1.50 8.91
N ALA A 79 17.40 2.54 8.16
CA ALA A 79 17.26 3.88 8.73
C ALA A 79 16.17 3.94 9.82
N LEU A 80 15.08 3.20 9.63
CA LEU A 80 13.92 3.22 10.54
C LEU A 80 14.01 2.18 11.66
N ALA A 81 14.85 1.12 11.54
CA ALA A 81 14.89 0.01 12.50
C ALA A 81 15.07 0.51 13.95
N PRO A 82 14.35 -0.04 14.94
CA PRO A 82 13.39 -1.14 14.86
C PRO A 82 11.95 -0.75 14.46
N ARG A 83 11.71 0.52 14.10
CA ARG A 83 10.37 1.01 13.71
C ARG A 83 9.89 0.32 12.45
N PRO A 84 8.59 -0.04 12.34
CA PRO A 84 8.06 -0.78 11.21
C PRO A 84 8.08 0.03 9.91
N VAL A 85 8.29 -0.68 8.81
CA VAL A 85 8.16 -0.18 7.44
C VAL A 85 7.17 -1.07 6.70
N VAL A 86 6.13 -0.49 6.12
CA VAL A 86 5.15 -1.22 5.31
C VAL A 86 5.38 -0.90 3.84
N LEU A 87 5.84 -1.89 3.09
CA LEU A 87 6.00 -1.80 1.64
C LEU A 87 4.67 -2.16 0.96
N ARG A 88 4.14 -1.26 0.17
CA ARG A 88 3.06 -1.59 -0.76
C ARG A 88 3.65 -2.20 -2.03
N PHE A 89 3.18 -3.38 -2.42
CA PHE A 89 3.55 -3.98 -3.71
C PHE A 89 3.17 -3.04 -4.86
N SER A 90 3.83 -3.20 -6.01
CA SER A 90 3.70 -2.28 -7.13
C SER A 90 2.24 -2.08 -7.56
N ASP A 91 1.84 -0.82 -7.70
CA ASP A 91 0.48 -0.41 -8.07
C ASP A 91 0.50 0.57 -9.25
N PHE A 92 1.28 0.24 -10.27
CA PHE A 92 1.17 0.94 -11.54
C PHE A 92 -0.10 0.53 -12.28
N LYS A 93 -0.67 1.46 -13.01
CA LYS A 93 -1.65 1.18 -14.04
C LYS A 93 -0.95 0.71 -15.31
N SER A 94 -1.67 0.07 -16.22
CA SER A 94 -1.09 -0.47 -17.45
C SER A 94 -0.30 0.57 -18.25
N GLY A 95 -0.80 1.80 -18.35
CA GLY A 95 -0.07 2.89 -19.01
C GLY A 95 1.26 3.24 -18.36
N GLU A 96 1.34 3.17 -17.04
CA GLU A 96 2.58 3.45 -16.29
C GLU A 96 3.60 2.32 -16.46
N TYR A 97 3.18 1.06 -16.40
CA TYR A 97 4.06 -0.08 -16.71
C TYR A 97 4.53 -0.07 -18.17
N ARG A 98 3.66 0.37 -19.09
CA ARG A 98 3.98 0.48 -20.51
C ARG A 98 5.11 1.45 -20.78
N ASN A 99 5.27 2.48 -19.95
CA ASN A 99 6.34 3.46 -20.04
C ASN A 99 7.72 2.95 -19.60
N LEU A 100 7.77 1.82 -18.88
CA LEU A 100 9.03 1.15 -18.57
C LEU A 100 9.57 0.50 -19.84
N LYS A 101 10.89 0.49 -20.01
CA LYS A 101 11.53 -0.10 -21.19
C LYS A 101 11.06 -1.53 -21.43
N GLY A 102 10.57 -1.81 -22.63
CA GLY A 102 10.02 -3.10 -23.04
C GLY A 102 8.56 -3.33 -22.61
N GLY A 103 7.95 -2.36 -21.89
CA GLY A 103 6.60 -2.50 -21.34
C GLY A 103 5.49 -2.54 -22.40
N ASP A 104 5.69 -1.90 -23.53
CA ASP A 104 4.76 -1.88 -24.67
C ASP A 104 4.41 -3.27 -25.21
N LYS A 105 5.31 -4.23 -25.05
CA LYS A 105 5.11 -5.63 -25.44
C LYS A 105 4.15 -6.39 -24.51
N TYR A 106 4.12 -6.04 -23.22
CA TYR A 106 3.46 -6.85 -22.19
C TYR A 106 2.18 -6.22 -21.67
N GLU A 107 2.00 -4.92 -21.88
CA GLU A 107 0.90 -4.17 -21.27
C GLU A 107 -0.22 -3.87 -22.29
N PRO A 108 -1.49 -4.12 -21.91
CA PRO A 108 -2.61 -3.73 -22.75
C PRO A 108 -2.77 -2.21 -22.81
N GLU A 109 -3.40 -1.73 -23.85
CA GLU A 109 -3.96 -0.37 -23.89
C GLU A 109 -5.36 -0.39 -23.27
N GLU A 110 -5.53 0.37 -22.20
CA GLU A 110 -6.78 0.41 -21.45
C GLU A 110 -7.36 1.82 -21.45
N PRO A 111 -8.62 2.00 -21.89
CA PRO A 111 -9.25 3.32 -21.92
C PRO A 111 -9.60 3.87 -20.54
N ALA A 112 -9.75 3.00 -19.53
CA ALA A 112 -10.07 3.34 -18.15
C ALA A 112 -9.12 2.60 -17.19
N ASP A 113 -7.86 2.97 -17.21
CA ASP A 113 -6.80 2.27 -16.48
C ASP A 113 -6.97 2.30 -14.96
N LEU A 114 -7.68 3.28 -14.41
CA LEU A 114 -8.05 3.29 -12.99
C LEU A 114 -8.82 2.02 -12.59
N LEU A 115 -9.72 1.55 -13.46
CA LEU A 115 -10.55 0.36 -13.23
C LEU A 115 -9.99 -0.88 -13.94
N GLY A 116 -8.82 -0.76 -14.52
CA GLY A 116 -8.21 -1.79 -15.35
C GLY A 116 -7.38 -2.81 -14.60
N TRP A 117 -6.39 -3.34 -15.28
CA TRP A 117 -5.51 -4.39 -14.78
C TRP A 117 -4.41 -3.80 -13.90
N ARG A 118 -4.65 -3.76 -12.60
CA ARG A 118 -3.73 -3.20 -11.60
C ARG A 118 -3.83 -3.95 -10.27
N GLY A 119 -2.83 -3.79 -9.42
CA GLY A 119 -2.80 -4.35 -8.07
C GLY A 119 -2.92 -5.87 -8.06
N ALA A 120 -3.68 -6.41 -7.12
CA ALA A 120 -3.81 -7.83 -6.87
C ALA A 120 -4.17 -8.65 -8.12
N SER A 121 -4.97 -8.10 -9.05
CA SER A 121 -5.35 -8.80 -10.28
C SER A 121 -4.18 -9.18 -11.17
N ARG A 122 -3.05 -8.48 -11.06
CA ARG A 122 -1.82 -8.80 -11.79
C ARG A 122 -1.07 -9.97 -11.18
N TYR A 123 -1.04 -10.04 -9.85
CA TYR A 123 -0.09 -10.87 -9.12
C TYR A 123 -0.32 -12.37 -9.30
N TYR A 124 -1.58 -12.78 -9.49
CA TYR A 124 -1.92 -14.19 -9.77
C TYR A 124 -2.20 -14.47 -11.26
N ASP A 125 -2.22 -13.45 -12.11
CA ASP A 125 -2.40 -13.64 -13.54
C ASP A 125 -1.15 -14.33 -14.12
N PRO A 126 -1.29 -15.45 -14.86
CA PRO A 126 -0.15 -16.13 -15.50
C PRO A 126 0.71 -15.24 -16.37
N LYS A 127 0.14 -14.16 -16.90
CA LYS A 127 0.89 -13.18 -17.70
C LYS A 127 1.84 -12.29 -16.89
N TYR A 128 1.66 -12.20 -15.57
CA TYR A 128 2.42 -11.27 -14.73
C TYR A 128 3.00 -11.92 -13.46
N THR A 129 2.51 -13.07 -13.03
CA THR A 129 2.87 -13.68 -11.75
C THR A 129 4.37 -13.86 -11.55
N ASP A 130 5.13 -14.16 -12.61
CA ASP A 130 6.59 -14.29 -12.53
C ASP A 130 7.26 -12.97 -12.13
N ALA A 131 6.73 -11.85 -12.59
CA ALA A 131 7.19 -10.52 -12.18
C ALA A 131 6.88 -10.23 -10.72
N PHE A 132 5.68 -10.57 -10.25
CA PHE A 132 5.32 -10.42 -8.84
C PHE A 132 6.21 -11.27 -7.91
N ARG A 133 6.56 -12.48 -8.32
CA ARG A 133 7.49 -13.34 -7.55
C ARG A 133 8.87 -12.70 -7.36
N LEU A 134 9.32 -11.84 -8.28
CA LEU A 134 10.56 -11.07 -8.11
C LEU A 134 10.45 -10.04 -6.99
N GLU A 135 9.31 -9.36 -6.85
CA GLU A 135 9.05 -8.47 -5.71
C GLU A 135 9.11 -9.24 -4.40
N LEU A 136 8.48 -10.41 -4.34
CA LEU A 136 8.49 -11.27 -3.13
C LEU A 136 9.90 -11.75 -2.79
N LYS A 137 10.71 -12.10 -3.78
CA LYS A 137 12.11 -12.47 -3.58
C LYS A 137 12.93 -11.31 -3.03
N ALA A 138 12.68 -10.07 -3.47
CA ALA A 138 13.31 -8.88 -2.93
C ALA A 138 12.96 -8.68 -1.45
N VAL A 139 11.68 -8.83 -1.08
CA VAL A 139 11.23 -8.76 0.32
C VAL A 139 11.90 -9.83 1.18
N ARG A 140 11.97 -11.07 0.71
CA ARG A 140 12.67 -12.15 1.42
C ARG A 140 14.16 -11.83 1.60
N LYS A 141 14.81 -11.34 0.57
CA LYS A 141 16.22 -10.95 0.64
C LYS A 141 16.46 -9.92 1.74
N VAL A 142 15.64 -8.88 1.82
CA VAL A 142 15.72 -7.86 2.86
C VAL A 142 15.51 -8.46 4.25
N ARG A 143 14.50 -9.30 4.43
CA ARG A 143 14.14 -9.86 5.73
C ARG A 143 15.09 -10.95 6.20
N GLU A 144 15.52 -11.83 5.31
CA GLU A 144 16.30 -13.03 5.64
C GLU A 144 17.80 -12.82 5.46
N GLU A 145 18.26 -12.32 4.31
CA GLU A 145 19.69 -12.13 4.06
C GLU A 145 20.24 -10.90 4.78
N TYR A 146 19.48 -9.78 4.76
CA TYR A 146 19.91 -8.56 5.43
C TYR A 146 19.45 -8.47 6.90
N GLY A 147 18.61 -9.41 7.35
CA GLY A 147 18.14 -9.49 8.73
C GLY A 147 17.20 -8.36 9.17
N LEU A 148 16.58 -7.66 8.23
CA LEU A 148 15.71 -6.51 8.50
C LEU A 148 14.26 -6.95 8.69
N LYS A 149 13.93 -7.40 9.90
CA LYS A 149 12.62 -7.95 10.26
C LYS A 149 11.53 -6.90 10.46
N ASN A 150 11.86 -5.61 10.43
CA ASN A 150 10.90 -4.51 10.51
C ASN A 150 10.15 -4.24 9.20
N LEU A 151 10.43 -4.98 8.13
CA LEU A 151 9.72 -4.91 6.85
C LEU A 151 8.44 -5.73 6.89
N ASN A 152 7.32 -5.09 6.61
CA ASN A 152 6.00 -5.67 6.39
C ASN A 152 5.49 -5.30 5.00
N CYS A 153 4.42 -5.93 4.53
CA CYS A 153 3.90 -5.73 3.18
C CYS A 153 2.42 -5.36 3.17
N MET A 154 2.00 -4.74 2.06
CA MET A 154 0.62 -4.34 1.81
C MET A 154 0.23 -4.68 0.38
N ILE A 155 -0.95 -5.29 0.21
CA ILE A 155 -1.54 -5.60 -1.09
C ILE A 155 -2.37 -4.41 -1.55
N PRO A 156 -2.06 -3.80 -2.72
CA PRO A 156 -2.87 -2.73 -3.29
C PRO A 156 -4.02 -3.29 -4.13
N PHE A 157 -5.09 -2.54 -4.23
CA PHE A 157 -6.19 -2.69 -5.17
C PHE A 157 -6.68 -4.14 -5.33
N CYS A 158 -7.07 -4.73 -4.22
CA CYS A 158 -7.59 -6.11 -4.15
C CYS A 158 -9.12 -6.08 -4.20
N ARG A 159 -9.70 -6.48 -5.32
CA ARG A 159 -11.14 -6.35 -5.58
C ARG A 159 -12.01 -7.39 -4.90
N THR A 160 -11.49 -8.61 -4.77
CA THR A 160 -12.28 -9.74 -4.28
C THR A 160 -11.54 -10.52 -3.21
N VAL A 161 -12.31 -11.23 -2.38
CA VAL A 161 -11.74 -12.14 -1.37
C VAL A 161 -10.94 -13.27 -2.02
N ASP A 162 -11.41 -13.78 -3.15
CA ASP A 162 -10.71 -14.77 -3.97
C ASP A 162 -9.32 -14.28 -4.44
N GLU A 163 -9.23 -13.01 -4.84
CA GLU A 163 -7.92 -12.41 -5.15
C GLU A 163 -6.98 -12.39 -3.93
N ALA A 164 -7.50 -12.04 -2.76
CA ALA A 164 -6.70 -12.05 -1.53
C ALA A 164 -6.20 -13.46 -1.21
N GLU A 165 -7.02 -14.47 -1.37
CA GLU A 165 -6.65 -15.88 -1.19
C GLU A 165 -5.54 -16.29 -2.16
N LYS A 166 -5.69 -15.98 -3.45
CA LYS A 166 -4.69 -16.31 -4.49
C LYS A 166 -3.35 -15.61 -4.24
N VAL A 167 -3.37 -14.32 -3.93
CA VAL A 167 -2.15 -13.56 -3.68
C VAL A 167 -1.42 -14.06 -2.44
N THR A 168 -2.13 -14.32 -1.36
CA THR A 168 -1.53 -14.86 -0.12
C THR A 168 -0.98 -16.27 -0.31
N ALA A 169 -1.60 -17.08 -1.18
CA ALA A 169 -1.08 -18.40 -1.54
C ALA A 169 0.27 -18.29 -2.27
N ILE A 170 0.39 -17.38 -3.25
CA ILE A 170 1.67 -17.11 -3.96
C ILE A 170 2.72 -16.59 -2.98
N MET A 171 2.36 -15.71 -2.07
CA MET A 171 3.28 -15.21 -1.03
C MET A 171 3.82 -16.37 -0.17
N ARG A 172 2.96 -17.30 0.23
CA ARG A 172 3.35 -18.48 1.01
C ARG A 172 4.30 -19.39 0.22
N GLU A 173 4.04 -19.62 -1.05
CA GLU A 173 4.93 -20.38 -1.94
C GLU A 173 6.33 -19.76 -2.01
N GLU A 174 6.42 -18.45 -1.96
CA GLU A 174 7.69 -17.70 -1.94
C GLU A 174 8.27 -17.52 -0.51
N GLY A 175 7.69 -18.17 0.50
CA GLY A 175 8.19 -18.16 1.86
C GLY A 175 7.80 -16.92 2.68
N LEU A 176 6.81 -16.16 2.25
CA LEU A 176 6.28 -15.01 2.99
C LEU A 176 4.90 -15.34 3.54
N GLU A 177 4.85 -15.76 4.79
CA GLU A 177 3.62 -16.08 5.50
C GLU A 177 3.46 -15.19 6.74
N ARG A 178 2.25 -14.74 6.99
CA ARG A 178 1.92 -13.95 8.17
C ARG A 178 2.27 -14.69 9.46
N GLY A 179 2.79 -13.94 10.41
CA GLY A 179 3.16 -14.48 11.71
C GLY A 179 3.48 -13.35 12.70
N PRO A 180 4.06 -13.69 13.85
CA PRO A 180 4.36 -12.70 14.88
C PRO A 180 5.31 -11.59 14.42
N ASP A 181 6.22 -11.90 13.51
CA ASP A 181 7.25 -10.97 13.01
C ASP A 181 7.04 -10.51 11.57
N PHE A 182 5.98 -10.97 10.89
CA PHE A 182 5.62 -10.51 9.55
C PHE A 182 4.13 -10.22 9.45
N LYS A 183 3.81 -8.95 9.18
CA LYS A 183 2.43 -8.49 9.04
C LYS A 183 2.11 -8.21 7.57
N LEU A 184 0.89 -8.57 7.18
CA LEU A 184 0.34 -8.28 5.87
C LEU A 184 -0.86 -7.36 6.02
N LEU A 185 -0.83 -6.22 5.36
CA LEU A 185 -1.93 -5.27 5.28
C LEU A 185 -2.60 -5.35 3.91
N LEU A 186 -3.83 -4.89 3.85
CA LEU A 186 -4.56 -4.66 2.60
C LEU A 186 -4.86 -3.16 2.49
N MET A 187 -4.60 -2.56 1.34
CA MET A 187 -5.05 -1.21 1.09
C MET A 187 -6.58 -1.23 0.88
N ALA A 188 -7.29 -0.62 1.82
CA ALA A 188 -8.75 -0.50 1.76
C ALA A 188 -9.10 0.72 0.90
N GLU A 189 -9.29 0.50 -0.38
CA GLU A 189 -9.48 1.54 -1.37
C GLU A 189 -10.59 1.24 -2.39
N ILE A 190 -11.22 0.08 -2.24
CA ILE A 190 -12.33 -0.37 -3.07
C ILE A 190 -13.54 -0.59 -2.17
N PRO A 191 -14.74 -0.14 -2.56
CA PRO A 191 -15.95 -0.35 -1.74
C PRO A 191 -16.18 -1.80 -1.31
N ALA A 192 -15.81 -2.78 -2.15
CA ALA A 192 -15.88 -4.20 -1.81
C ALA A 192 -15.06 -4.56 -0.56
N ASN A 193 -13.91 -3.89 -0.32
CA ASN A 193 -13.11 -4.11 0.88
C ASN A 193 -13.86 -3.73 2.16
N ILE A 194 -14.71 -2.70 2.07
CA ILE A 194 -15.55 -2.24 3.18
C ILE A 194 -16.71 -3.19 3.41
N LEU A 195 -17.42 -3.53 2.33
CA LEU A 195 -18.62 -4.39 2.37
C LEU A 195 -18.31 -5.80 2.85
N LEU A 196 -17.15 -6.33 2.51
CA LEU A 196 -16.70 -7.68 2.83
C LEU A 196 -15.50 -7.71 3.79
N ALA A 197 -15.33 -6.68 4.61
CA ALA A 197 -14.22 -6.58 5.56
C ALA A 197 -14.13 -7.82 6.47
N ASP A 198 -15.24 -8.36 6.92
CA ASP A 198 -15.31 -9.60 7.71
C ASP A 198 -14.69 -10.80 6.98
N ARG A 199 -14.76 -10.83 5.66
CA ARG A 199 -14.17 -11.89 4.84
C ARG A 199 -12.69 -11.65 4.57
N PHE A 200 -12.31 -10.41 4.25
CA PHE A 200 -10.90 -10.02 4.06
C PHE A 200 -10.08 -10.17 5.35
N ASN A 201 -10.67 -9.99 6.52
CA ASN A 201 -10.01 -10.16 7.82
C ASN A 201 -9.27 -11.50 7.96
N LYS A 202 -9.70 -12.54 7.26
CA LYS A 202 -9.05 -13.86 7.30
C LYS A 202 -7.65 -13.87 6.69
N PHE A 203 -7.36 -12.96 5.78
CA PHE A 203 -6.15 -12.94 4.97
C PHE A 203 -5.14 -11.89 5.39
N VAL A 204 -5.52 -10.94 6.25
CA VAL A 204 -4.70 -9.80 6.61
C VAL A 204 -4.64 -9.56 8.12
N ASP A 205 -3.64 -8.79 8.54
CA ASP A 205 -3.46 -8.34 9.94
C ASP A 205 -4.06 -6.95 10.16
N GLY A 206 -4.32 -6.23 9.09
CA GLY A 206 -4.89 -4.89 9.15
C GLY A 206 -5.13 -4.28 7.78
N TYR A 207 -5.59 -3.04 7.80
CA TYR A 207 -5.92 -2.25 6.62
C TYR A 207 -5.22 -0.90 6.67
N SER A 208 -4.86 -0.41 5.49
CA SER A 208 -4.51 0.99 5.29
C SER A 208 -5.49 1.60 4.31
N ILE A 209 -6.22 2.63 4.74
CA ILE A 209 -7.23 3.27 3.89
C ILE A 209 -6.54 4.11 2.83
N GLY A 210 -6.71 3.74 1.56
CA GLY A 210 -6.34 4.53 0.40
C GLY A 210 -7.47 5.51 0.05
N SER A 211 -7.55 6.63 0.77
CA SER A 211 -8.71 7.51 0.72
C SER A 211 -8.96 8.15 -0.64
N ASN A 212 -7.92 8.33 -1.46
CA ASN A 212 -8.06 8.87 -2.81
C ASN A 212 -8.89 7.93 -3.71
N ASP A 213 -8.46 6.69 -3.88
CA ASP A 213 -9.16 5.71 -4.70
C ASP A 213 -10.52 5.34 -4.10
N LEU A 214 -10.59 5.18 -2.78
CA LEU A 214 -11.85 4.90 -2.10
C LEU A 214 -12.89 6.01 -2.35
N THR A 215 -12.49 7.25 -2.27
CA THR A 215 -13.39 8.40 -2.53
C THR A 215 -13.85 8.42 -3.99
N MET A 216 -12.93 8.26 -4.93
CA MET A 216 -13.28 8.19 -6.35
C MET A 216 -14.28 7.07 -6.64
N LEU A 217 -14.09 5.89 -6.07
CA LEU A 217 -14.93 4.74 -6.33
C LEU A 217 -16.28 4.79 -5.62
N ILE A 218 -16.34 5.32 -4.39
CA ILE A 218 -17.61 5.49 -3.67
C ILE A 218 -18.47 6.58 -4.31
N LEU A 219 -17.87 7.72 -4.69
CA LEU A 219 -18.59 8.84 -5.28
C LEU A 219 -18.74 8.71 -6.81
N GLY A 220 -18.04 7.77 -7.44
CA GLY A 220 -18.09 7.60 -8.89
C GLY A 220 -17.55 8.80 -9.65
N CYS A 221 -16.50 9.45 -9.16
CA CYS A 221 -15.87 10.62 -9.80
C CYS A 221 -14.37 10.44 -9.93
N ASP A 222 -13.81 10.85 -11.04
CA ASP A 222 -12.37 10.92 -11.25
C ASP A 222 -11.87 12.32 -10.86
N ARG A 223 -10.97 12.38 -9.86
CA ARG A 223 -10.37 13.65 -9.41
C ARG A 223 -9.53 14.35 -10.47
N ASN A 224 -9.09 13.63 -11.50
CA ASN A 224 -8.29 14.17 -12.60
C ASN A 224 -9.16 14.66 -13.78
N ASN A 225 -10.48 14.48 -13.71
CA ASN A 225 -11.40 14.99 -14.70
C ASN A 225 -11.95 16.34 -14.21
N ASP A 226 -11.52 17.42 -14.84
CA ASP A 226 -11.86 18.79 -14.42
C ASP A 226 -13.35 19.06 -14.28
N THR A 227 -14.19 18.36 -15.06
CA THR A 227 -15.64 18.54 -15.03
C THR A 227 -16.27 18.02 -13.74
N VAL A 228 -15.76 16.93 -13.19
CA VAL A 228 -16.33 16.28 -11.99
C VAL A 228 -15.41 16.33 -10.77
N ALA A 229 -14.19 16.87 -10.91
CA ALA A 229 -13.21 16.95 -9.82
C ALA A 229 -13.76 17.70 -8.59
N SER A 230 -14.68 18.65 -8.78
CA SER A 230 -15.32 19.38 -7.69
C SER A 230 -16.21 18.50 -6.79
N LEU A 231 -16.62 17.31 -7.27
CA LEU A 231 -17.38 16.33 -6.48
C LEU A 231 -16.48 15.47 -5.58
N PHE A 232 -15.19 15.46 -5.85
CA PHE A 232 -14.22 14.71 -5.05
C PHE A 232 -14.00 15.41 -3.70
N ASP A 233 -14.53 14.81 -2.65
CA ASP A 233 -14.30 15.28 -1.27
C ASP A 233 -14.18 14.09 -0.33
N GLU A 234 -12.97 13.85 0.18
CA GLU A 234 -12.69 12.77 1.13
C GLU A 234 -13.46 12.92 2.46
N ARG A 235 -14.00 14.11 2.77
CA ARG A 235 -14.80 14.40 3.95
C ARG A 235 -16.28 14.07 3.77
N ASN A 236 -16.70 13.64 2.57
CA ASN A 236 -18.10 13.30 2.30
C ASN A 236 -18.61 12.25 3.30
N LEU A 237 -19.87 12.39 3.70
CA LEU A 237 -20.49 11.49 4.68
C LEU A 237 -20.45 10.02 4.26
N ALA A 238 -20.54 9.73 2.96
CA ALA A 238 -20.44 8.36 2.46
C ALA A 238 -19.07 7.74 2.78
N ILE A 239 -18.00 8.51 2.60
CA ILE A 239 -16.63 8.09 2.93
C ILE A 239 -16.48 7.91 4.44
N LYS A 240 -16.97 8.85 5.23
CA LYS A 240 -16.93 8.76 6.70
C LYS A 240 -17.67 7.53 7.22
N ARG A 241 -18.84 7.21 6.66
CA ARG A 241 -19.58 5.98 7.02
C ARG A 241 -18.84 4.72 6.65
N ALA A 242 -18.23 4.68 5.46
CA ALA A 242 -17.41 3.55 5.02
C ALA A 242 -16.22 3.32 5.97
N ILE A 243 -15.51 4.37 6.33
CA ILE A 243 -14.36 4.30 7.26
C ILE A 243 -14.80 3.79 8.64
N ARG A 244 -15.88 4.32 9.21
CA ARG A 244 -16.41 3.84 10.51
C ARG A 244 -16.77 2.37 10.47
N HIS A 245 -17.41 1.93 9.39
CA HIS A 245 -17.79 0.52 9.22
C HIS A 245 -16.56 -0.37 9.17
N LEU A 246 -15.55 0.01 8.38
CA LEU A 246 -14.30 -0.74 8.30
C LEU A 246 -13.61 -0.87 9.66
N ILE A 247 -13.46 0.24 10.39
CA ILE A 247 -12.83 0.25 11.72
C ILE A 247 -13.57 -0.71 12.66
N LYS A 248 -14.91 -0.63 12.70
CA LYS A 248 -15.72 -1.49 13.55
C LYS A 248 -15.52 -2.98 13.23
N VAL A 249 -15.59 -3.35 11.97
CA VAL A 249 -15.49 -4.76 11.54
C VAL A 249 -14.05 -5.27 11.71
N ALA A 250 -13.05 -4.49 11.37
CA ALA A 250 -11.64 -4.85 11.56
C ALA A 250 -11.32 -5.05 13.05
N HIS A 251 -11.70 -4.15 13.91
CA HIS A 251 -11.43 -4.23 15.36
C HIS A 251 -12.15 -5.42 16.01
N ARG A 252 -13.35 -5.76 15.56
CA ARG A 252 -14.06 -6.95 16.07
C ARG A 252 -13.22 -8.22 15.94
N ASP A 253 -12.43 -8.34 14.88
CA ASP A 253 -11.58 -9.50 14.60
C ASP A 253 -10.08 -9.23 14.93
N GLY A 254 -9.80 -8.20 15.73
CA GLY A 254 -8.46 -7.86 16.19
C GLY A 254 -7.52 -7.31 15.13
N LYS A 255 -8.06 -6.77 14.02
CA LYS A 255 -7.28 -6.17 12.94
C LYS A 255 -7.11 -4.67 13.16
N THR A 256 -5.96 -4.13 12.74
CA THR A 256 -5.68 -2.69 12.81
C THR A 256 -6.21 -1.95 11.58
N VAL A 257 -6.45 -0.64 11.73
CA VAL A 257 -6.81 0.24 10.63
C VAL A 257 -5.97 1.50 10.67
N SER A 258 -5.33 1.80 9.57
CA SER A 258 -4.61 3.05 9.32
C SER A 258 -5.16 3.78 8.10
N ILE A 259 -4.70 4.98 7.88
CA ILE A 259 -4.97 5.76 6.67
C ILE A 259 -3.67 6.33 6.11
N CYS A 260 -3.53 6.37 4.79
CA CYS A 260 -2.34 6.90 4.11
C CYS A 260 -2.65 7.96 3.06
N GLY A 261 -3.89 8.44 2.99
CA GLY A 261 -4.28 9.54 2.11
C GLY A 261 -3.83 10.90 2.61
N GLN A 262 -4.04 11.95 1.80
CA GLN A 262 -3.63 13.32 2.13
C GLN A 262 -4.62 14.06 3.04
N ALA A 263 -5.87 13.62 3.10
CA ALA A 263 -6.93 14.32 3.82
C ALA A 263 -6.59 14.65 5.30
N PRO A 264 -5.95 13.75 6.08
CA PRO A 264 -5.57 14.06 7.45
C PRO A 264 -4.58 15.22 7.58
N SER A 265 -3.69 15.38 6.60
CA SER A 265 -2.71 16.48 6.59
C SER A 265 -3.31 17.82 6.17
N VAL A 266 -4.40 17.79 5.41
CA VAL A 266 -5.04 18.98 4.83
C VAL A 266 -6.21 19.47 5.69
N TYR A 267 -6.97 18.55 6.29
CA TYR A 267 -8.21 18.83 7.01
C TYR A 267 -8.14 18.38 8.47
N PRO A 268 -7.91 19.30 9.42
CA PRO A 268 -7.84 18.96 10.85
C PRO A 268 -9.13 18.32 11.39
N ASP A 269 -10.30 18.72 10.89
CA ASP A 269 -11.60 18.15 11.26
C ASP A 269 -11.73 16.69 10.82
N PHE A 270 -11.12 16.33 9.69
CA PHE A 270 -11.07 14.94 9.23
C PHE A 270 -10.19 14.07 10.12
N THR A 271 -9.06 14.60 10.57
CA THR A 271 -8.19 13.90 11.54
C THR A 271 -8.92 13.68 12.86
N GLU A 272 -9.65 14.68 13.37
CA GLU A 272 -10.46 14.54 14.57
C GLU A 272 -11.54 13.45 14.40
N PHE A 273 -12.19 13.42 13.24
CA PHE A 273 -13.15 12.36 12.89
C PHE A 273 -12.51 10.97 12.95
N LEU A 274 -11.33 10.79 12.37
CA LEU A 274 -10.62 9.51 12.36
C LEU A 274 -10.26 9.05 13.77
N VAL A 275 -9.75 9.94 14.59
CA VAL A 275 -9.40 9.66 16.00
C VAL A 275 -10.64 9.25 16.79
N LYS A 276 -11.73 10.01 16.67
CA LYS A 276 -13.02 9.69 17.32
C LYS A 276 -13.62 8.37 16.83
N SER A 277 -13.35 7.99 15.60
CA SER A 277 -13.81 6.73 15.01
C SER A 277 -12.96 5.51 15.46
N GLY A 278 -11.84 5.75 16.14
CA GLY A 278 -11.00 4.69 16.69
C GLY A 278 -9.87 4.23 15.77
N ILE A 279 -9.46 5.02 14.77
CA ILE A 279 -8.33 4.66 13.90
C ILE A 279 -7.06 4.39 14.73
N ASP A 280 -6.26 3.40 14.33
CA ASP A 280 -5.06 2.99 15.07
C ASP A 280 -3.83 3.83 14.71
N TYR A 281 -3.66 4.15 13.41
CA TYR A 281 -2.52 4.90 12.90
C TYR A 281 -2.97 5.91 11.84
N VAL A 282 -2.25 7.03 11.77
CA VAL A 282 -2.37 8.01 10.69
C VAL A 282 -1.01 8.14 10.02
N SER A 283 -0.95 7.89 8.70
CA SER A 283 0.26 8.02 7.90
C SER A 283 0.16 9.29 7.04
N VAL A 284 1.15 10.17 7.15
CA VAL A 284 1.19 11.49 6.49
C VAL A 284 2.46 11.67 5.66
#